data_09eb310b1760dec6da5fe6a0dfa7b219
#
_entry.id   09eb310b1760dec6da5fe6a0dfa7b219
#
_cell.length_a   1.000
_cell.length_b   1.000
_cell.length_c   1.000
_cell.angle_alpha   90.00
_cell.angle_beta   90.00
_cell.angle_gamma   90.00
#
_symmetry.space_group_name_H-M   'P 1'
#
loop_
_entity.id
_entity.type
_entity.pdbx_description
1 polymer ?
#
loop_
_entity_poly.entity_id
_entity_poly.type
_entity_poly.pdbx_seq_one_letter_code
_entity_poly.pdbx_strand_id
1 'polypeptide(L)'
;MTDPADQQTPPHSAAVPAHAAGLDIEAFRAAVDREFDRVVDQLGELVAIPGIAWDSFDPAQLRRSAEAVAGLLEAEGFETVEIRPADGEQAHPAVIARTPAAHGRPTVLLYAHHDVQPPGDPEAWTSPPFEARRRDGRLWGRGAADDKAGVMAHVAAVRVLRDVLGADHGLGITVFVEGEEEAGSPHFSGFLARHREELAADAIVIADSANWQVGVPTLTTSLRGVVGAVVEVRGVDHTLHSGGYGGPVLDGPTLLARLIATLHDDDGAVAVEGLRSRVGEDGDGALRYDERQFREDAGVLPGVELAGRGSLTSRLWTQPALSVTGFDATGVDVASNTIAPSARARLSLRIAPGQDPVEAARLLREHLESHAPFGAQVEVRIEETGPAFATDTSAEAARDMLWALSEAWRRPSVEMGMGGSIPFTADLQTAYPQAAILVTGIEDPDTRAHGIDESLHLEDYRRAIVAEALWLAARAGSAHG
;
A
#
# COMPACT_ATOMS: atom_id res chain seq x y z
N MET A 1 17.51 -25.67 16.99
CA MET A 1 16.79 -24.45 16.59
C MET A 1 15.97 -24.85 15.39
N THR A 2 14.67 -25.05 15.55
CA THR A 2 13.72 -25.33 14.46
C THR A 2 13.44 -24.01 13.80
N ASP A 3 13.52 -23.98 12.47
CA ASP A 3 13.22 -22.83 11.63
C ASP A 3 11.82 -22.25 11.97
N PRO A 4 11.68 -20.94 12.29
CA PRO A 4 10.37 -20.34 12.58
C PRO A 4 9.36 -20.45 11.44
N ALA A 5 9.83 -20.67 10.22
CA ALA A 5 8.99 -20.85 9.02
C ALA A 5 8.14 -22.13 9.03
N ASP A 6 8.44 -23.09 9.90
CA ASP A 6 7.82 -24.43 9.87
C ASP A 6 6.49 -24.54 10.66
N GLN A 7 6.01 -23.44 11.29
CA GLN A 7 4.85 -23.51 12.19
C GLN A 7 3.58 -22.79 11.68
N GLN A 8 3.52 -22.25 10.45
CA GLN A 8 2.52 -21.22 10.16
C GLN A 8 1.60 -21.41 8.96
N THR A 9 1.42 -22.58 8.35
CA THR A 9 0.43 -22.61 7.25
C THR A 9 -0.26 -23.96 7.12
N PRO A 10 -1.62 -24.02 7.19
CA PRO A 10 -2.34 -25.08 6.51
C PRO A 10 -2.16 -24.87 5.00
N PRO A 11 -1.91 -25.93 4.22
CA PRO A 11 -1.65 -25.81 2.81
C PRO A 11 -2.94 -25.52 2.03
N HIS A 12 -3.21 -24.30 1.66
CA HIS A 12 -3.96 -24.04 0.47
C HIS A 12 -2.99 -24.13 -0.71
N SER A 13 -2.70 -25.33 -1.16
CA SER A 13 -2.23 -25.53 -2.52
C SER A 13 -3.34 -25.03 -3.44
N ALA A 14 -3.20 -23.83 -3.98
CA ALA A 14 -4.11 -23.33 -4.98
C ALA A 14 -4.12 -24.35 -6.13
N ALA A 15 -5.29 -24.91 -6.46
CA ALA A 15 -5.40 -25.89 -7.53
C ALA A 15 -4.92 -25.26 -8.84
N VAL A 16 -4.19 -26.03 -9.65
CA VAL A 16 -3.76 -25.58 -10.97
C VAL A 16 -5.00 -25.19 -11.79
N PRO A 17 -5.09 -23.94 -12.28
CA PRO A 17 -6.21 -23.51 -13.11
C PRO A 17 -6.29 -24.38 -14.38
N ALA A 18 -7.50 -24.74 -14.82
CA ALA A 18 -7.67 -25.62 -15.98
C ALA A 18 -7.01 -25.07 -17.26
N HIS A 19 -7.05 -23.74 -17.45
CA HIS A 19 -6.42 -23.03 -18.56
C HIS A 19 -4.90 -22.89 -18.43
N ALA A 20 -4.34 -23.14 -17.26
CA ALA A 20 -2.90 -23.16 -17.00
C ALA A 20 -2.29 -24.59 -16.99
N ALA A 21 -3.11 -25.64 -17.07
CA ALA A 21 -2.66 -27.03 -16.92
C ALA A 21 -1.61 -27.52 -17.96
N GLY A 22 -1.44 -26.78 -19.06
CA GLY A 22 -0.46 -27.09 -20.10
C GLY A 22 0.79 -26.20 -20.09
N LEU A 23 0.92 -25.27 -19.12
CA LEU A 23 2.07 -24.38 -19.07
C LEU A 23 3.33 -25.11 -18.57
N ASP A 24 4.44 -24.86 -19.25
CA ASP A 24 5.76 -25.35 -18.82
C ASP A 24 6.37 -24.37 -17.82
N ILE A 25 6.03 -24.58 -16.53
CA ILE A 25 6.47 -23.70 -15.42
C ILE A 25 8.00 -23.60 -15.35
N GLU A 26 8.73 -24.69 -15.64
CA GLU A 26 10.19 -24.69 -15.59
C GLU A 26 10.78 -23.85 -16.74
N ALA A 27 10.12 -23.75 -17.89
CA ALA A 27 10.53 -22.85 -18.96
C ALA A 27 10.45 -21.37 -18.53
N PHE A 28 9.39 -20.98 -17.80
CA PHE A 28 9.28 -19.62 -17.24
C PHE A 28 10.38 -19.34 -16.21
N ARG A 29 10.64 -20.25 -15.27
CA ARG A 29 11.74 -20.11 -14.31
C ARG A 29 13.09 -19.97 -15.02
N ALA A 30 13.38 -20.84 -15.98
CA ALA A 30 14.62 -20.79 -16.74
C ALA A 30 14.76 -19.50 -17.57
N ALA A 31 13.66 -18.95 -18.08
CA ALA A 31 13.66 -17.68 -18.79
C ALA A 31 14.00 -16.51 -17.85
N VAL A 32 13.36 -16.46 -16.66
CA VAL A 32 13.71 -15.46 -15.64
C VAL A 32 15.17 -15.60 -15.21
N ASP A 33 15.65 -16.81 -14.93
CA ASP A 33 17.03 -17.04 -14.48
C ASP A 33 18.06 -16.54 -15.52
N ARG A 34 17.79 -16.68 -16.82
CA ARG A 34 18.66 -16.17 -17.88
C ARG A 34 18.74 -14.65 -17.93
N GLU A 35 17.61 -13.97 -17.64
CA GLU A 35 17.48 -12.52 -17.77
C GLU A 35 17.74 -11.76 -16.45
N PHE A 36 17.79 -12.45 -15.31
CA PHE A 36 17.71 -11.85 -13.99
C PHE A 36 18.83 -10.82 -13.72
N ASP A 37 20.06 -11.13 -14.08
CA ASP A 37 21.17 -10.16 -13.91
C ASP A 37 20.93 -8.89 -14.73
N ARG A 38 20.45 -9.03 -15.98
CA ARG A 38 20.07 -7.89 -16.82
C ARG A 38 18.93 -7.08 -16.21
N VAL A 39 17.92 -7.74 -15.65
CA VAL A 39 16.80 -7.07 -14.97
C VAL A 39 17.30 -6.24 -13.78
N VAL A 40 18.17 -6.81 -12.94
CA VAL A 40 18.73 -6.08 -11.79
C VAL A 40 19.66 -4.94 -12.21
N ASP A 41 20.40 -5.08 -13.31
CA ASP A 41 21.23 -4.00 -13.86
C ASP A 41 20.36 -2.86 -14.41
N GLN A 42 19.27 -3.16 -15.16
CA GLN A 42 18.29 -2.17 -15.63
C GLN A 42 17.58 -1.47 -14.47
N LEU A 43 17.21 -2.22 -13.40
CA LEU A 43 16.67 -1.62 -12.18
C LEU A 43 17.70 -0.65 -11.56
N GLY A 44 18.99 -1.02 -11.54
CA GLY A 44 20.05 -0.13 -11.07
C GLY A 44 20.18 1.15 -11.89
N GLU A 45 19.94 1.10 -13.20
CA GLU A 45 19.88 2.28 -14.07
C GLU A 45 18.68 3.19 -13.73
N LEU A 46 17.51 2.61 -13.42
CA LEU A 46 16.36 3.38 -12.95
C LEU A 46 16.59 4.01 -11.57
N VAL A 47 17.18 3.26 -10.62
CA VAL A 47 17.55 3.76 -9.28
C VAL A 47 18.48 4.98 -9.37
N ALA A 48 19.36 5.03 -10.35
CA ALA A 48 20.27 6.15 -10.56
C ALA A 48 19.59 7.48 -10.98
N ILE A 49 18.27 7.45 -11.23
CA ILE A 49 17.50 8.65 -11.60
C ILE A 49 16.70 9.09 -10.38
N PRO A 50 17.03 10.24 -9.73
CA PRO A 50 16.33 10.74 -8.54
C PRO A 50 15.03 11.45 -8.92
N GLY A 51 14.05 10.69 -9.44
CA GLY A 51 12.74 11.18 -9.84
C GLY A 51 11.86 11.44 -8.61
N ILE A 52 11.97 12.61 -7.99
CA ILE A 52 11.21 12.97 -6.79
C ILE A 52 10.10 13.95 -7.16
N ALA A 53 8.84 13.64 -6.79
CA ALA A 53 7.64 14.37 -7.22
C ALA A 53 7.29 15.61 -6.39
N TRP A 54 8.20 16.13 -5.57
CA TRP A 54 7.96 17.36 -4.77
C TRP A 54 8.51 18.61 -5.47
N ASP A 55 7.80 19.75 -5.37
CA ASP A 55 8.17 21.04 -5.97
C ASP A 55 9.59 21.55 -5.61
N SER A 56 10.13 21.09 -4.49
CA SER A 56 11.48 21.46 -4.05
C SER A 56 12.61 20.70 -4.75
N PHE A 57 12.28 19.73 -5.62
CA PHE A 57 13.23 18.92 -6.36
C PHE A 57 13.21 19.23 -7.87
N ASP A 58 14.21 18.71 -8.59
CA ASP A 58 14.37 18.97 -10.02
C ASP A 58 13.36 18.13 -10.85
N PRO A 59 12.33 18.75 -11.46
CA PRO A 59 11.33 18.02 -12.25
C PRO A 59 11.90 17.38 -13.51
N ALA A 60 13.10 17.79 -13.97
CA ALA A 60 13.75 17.15 -15.11
C ALA A 60 14.12 15.69 -14.80
N GLN A 61 14.34 15.35 -13.54
CA GLN A 61 14.64 13.97 -13.16
C GLN A 61 13.39 13.07 -13.27
N LEU A 62 12.20 13.57 -12.95
CA LEU A 62 10.94 12.83 -13.21
C LEU A 62 10.74 12.58 -14.70
N ARG A 63 10.96 13.60 -15.51
CA ARG A 63 10.91 13.46 -16.97
C ARG A 63 11.88 12.41 -17.49
N ARG A 64 13.12 12.44 -17.00
CA ARG A 64 14.16 11.45 -17.31
C ARG A 64 13.78 10.05 -16.87
N SER A 65 13.13 9.90 -15.69
CA SER A 65 12.62 8.63 -15.21
C SER A 65 11.54 8.08 -16.13
N ALA A 66 10.55 8.90 -16.51
CA ALA A 66 9.51 8.52 -17.47
C ALA A 66 10.10 8.12 -18.84
N GLU A 67 11.09 8.84 -19.35
CA GLU A 67 11.77 8.53 -20.60
C GLU A 67 12.54 7.20 -20.54
N ALA A 68 13.17 6.91 -19.39
CA ALA A 68 13.85 5.63 -19.18
C ALA A 68 12.86 4.45 -19.15
N VAL A 69 11.73 4.62 -18.43
CA VAL A 69 10.65 3.61 -18.39
C VAL A 69 10.05 3.39 -19.79
N ALA A 70 9.75 4.47 -20.52
CA ALA A 70 9.23 4.37 -21.87
C ALA A 70 10.18 3.61 -22.79
N GLY A 71 11.48 3.90 -22.72
CA GLY A 71 12.49 3.18 -23.50
C GLY A 71 12.57 1.68 -23.20
N LEU A 72 12.36 1.29 -21.92
CA LEU A 72 12.29 -0.14 -21.55
C LEU A 72 11.06 -0.81 -22.17
N LEU A 73 9.88 -0.16 -22.13
CA LEU A 73 8.64 -0.70 -22.68
C LEU A 73 8.67 -0.74 -24.22
N GLU A 74 9.28 0.26 -24.89
CA GLU A 74 9.51 0.24 -26.34
C GLU A 74 10.39 -0.97 -26.74
N ALA A 75 11.43 -1.25 -25.96
CA ALA A 75 12.32 -2.38 -26.21
C ALA A 75 11.62 -3.74 -26.08
N GLU A 76 10.57 -3.82 -25.27
CA GLU A 76 9.72 -5.02 -25.17
C GLU A 76 8.67 -5.12 -26.31
N GLY A 77 8.61 -4.15 -27.23
CA GLY A 77 7.78 -4.22 -28.44
C GLY A 77 6.29 -3.99 -28.19
N PHE A 78 5.93 -3.13 -27.25
CA PHE A 78 4.54 -2.62 -27.16
C PHE A 78 4.19 -1.86 -28.43
N GLU A 79 2.92 -1.97 -28.87
CA GLU A 79 2.47 -1.31 -30.10
C GLU A 79 2.42 0.22 -29.97
N THR A 80 2.09 0.70 -28.77
CA THR A 80 2.12 2.13 -28.43
C THR A 80 2.81 2.31 -27.08
N VAL A 81 3.71 3.32 -26.99
CA VAL A 81 4.33 3.79 -25.75
C VAL A 81 4.26 5.31 -25.74
N GLU A 82 3.63 5.88 -24.74
CA GLU A 82 3.42 7.32 -24.66
C GLU A 82 3.72 7.85 -23.27
N ILE A 83 4.44 8.98 -23.21
CA ILE A 83 4.64 9.75 -22.00
C ILE A 83 3.60 10.85 -21.98
N ARG A 84 2.72 10.84 -21.00
CA ARG A 84 1.63 11.80 -20.87
C ARG A 84 1.75 12.59 -19.57
N PRO A 85 1.56 13.94 -19.62
CA PRO A 85 1.38 14.66 -18.39
C PRO A 85 0.10 14.20 -17.71
N ALA A 86 0.09 14.10 -16.39
CA ALA A 86 -1.13 14.12 -15.62
C ALA A 86 -1.87 15.44 -15.86
N ASP A 87 -2.97 15.75 -15.19
CA ASP A 87 -3.76 16.94 -15.53
C ASP A 87 -3.07 18.29 -15.21
N GLY A 88 -2.76 19.09 -16.25
CA GLY A 88 -2.28 20.46 -16.12
C GLY A 88 -0.78 20.66 -16.41
N GLU A 89 -0.35 21.95 -16.46
CA GLU A 89 1.04 22.32 -16.77
C GLU A 89 2.04 21.94 -15.64
N GLN A 90 1.53 21.56 -14.46
CA GLN A 90 2.36 21.21 -13.28
C GLN A 90 2.31 19.70 -12.95
N ALA A 91 1.58 18.92 -13.71
CA ALA A 91 1.43 17.49 -13.46
C ALA A 91 2.65 16.71 -13.94
N HIS A 92 3.05 15.73 -13.15
CA HIS A 92 4.20 14.89 -13.45
C HIS A 92 3.92 13.88 -14.56
N PRO A 93 4.92 13.46 -15.34
CA PRO A 93 4.70 12.59 -16.48
C PRO A 93 4.39 11.15 -16.05
N ALA A 94 3.32 10.58 -16.60
CA ALA A 94 3.03 9.15 -16.53
C ALA A 94 3.38 8.46 -17.86
N VAL A 95 3.61 7.15 -17.82
CA VAL A 95 3.88 6.33 -19.01
C VAL A 95 2.75 5.34 -19.23
N ILE A 96 2.21 5.30 -20.45
CA ILE A 96 1.24 4.28 -20.87
C ILE A 96 1.83 3.50 -22.03
N ALA A 97 1.92 2.18 -21.90
CA ALA A 97 2.29 1.28 -23.00
C ALA A 97 1.19 0.25 -23.23
N ARG A 98 0.88 -0.07 -24.49
CA ARG A 98 -0.25 -0.94 -24.82
C ARG A 98 0.06 -1.89 -25.97
N THR A 99 -0.44 -3.12 -25.81
CA THR A 99 -0.65 -4.10 -26.87
C THR A 99 -2.11 -4.56 -26.79
N PRO A 100 -2.95 -4.35 -27.80
CA PRO A 100 -4.35 -4.71 -27.76
C PRO A 100 -4.58 -6.23 -27.65
N ALA A 101 -5.68 -6.63 -27.02
CA ALA A 101 -6.08 -8.02 -26.97
C ALA A 101 -6.51 -8.53 -28.36
N ALA A 102 -6.18 -9.79 -28.65
CA ALA A 102 -6.80 -10.50 -29.76
C ALA A 102 -8.31 -10.70 -29.49
N HIS A 103 -9.11 -10.88 -30.56
CA HIS A 103 -10.55 -11.05 -30.41
C HIS A 103 -10.93 -12.19 -29.43
N GLY A 104 -11.74 -11.87 -28.43
CA GLY A 104 -12.19 -12.82 -27.41
C GLY A 104 -11.13 -13.16 -26.34
N ARG A 105 -10.07 -12.35 -26.23
CA ARG A 105 -9.05 -12.47 -25.18
C ARG A 105 -9.16 -11.34 -24.17
N PRO A 106 -8.80 -11.59 -22.90
CA PRO A 106 -8.83 -10.54 -21.89
C PRO A 106 -7.73 -9.49 -22.08
N THR A 107 -7.93 -8.35 -21.43
CA THR A 107 -6.91 -7.31 -21.24
C THR A 107 -6.52 -7.23 -19.78
N VAL A 108 -5.23 -7.08 -19.49
CA VAL A 108 -4.71 -6.82 -18.14
C VAL A 108 -4.05 -5.45 -18.08
N LEU A 109 -4.17 -4.79 -16.94
CA LEU A 109 -3.46 -3.56 -16.61
C LEU A 109 -2.40 -3.88 -15.56
N LEU A 110 -1.16 -3.50 -15.83
CA LEU A 110 -0.03 -3.59 -14.92
C LEU A 110 0.30 -2.18 -14.44
N TYR A 111 0.16 -1.94 -13.13
CA TYR A 111 0.37 -0.65 -12.51
C TYR A 111 1.62 -0.66 -11.63
N ALA A 112 2.42 0.37 -11.75
CA ALA A 112 3.55 0.72 -10.89
C ALA A 112 3.76 2.24 -10.91
N HIS A 113 4.69 2.78 -10.09
CA HIS A 113 5.10 4.17 -10.18
C HIS A 113 6.62 4.34 -10.35
N HIS A 114 7.06 5.48 -10.93
CA HIS A 114 8.47 5.71 -11.22
C HIS A 114 9.08 6.86 -10.41
N ASP A 115 8.28 7.59 -9.66
CA ASP A 115 8.74 8.56 -8.68
C ASP A 115 9.19 7.85 -7.39
N VAL A 116 9.86 8.58 -6.53
CA VAL A 116 10.43 8.03 -5.30
C VAL A 116 10.40 9.06 -4.17
N GLN A 117 10.39 8.59 -2.94
CA GLN A 117 10.54 9.43 -1.74
C GLN A 117 11.88 10.19 -1.73
N PRO A 118 11.90 11.40 -1.14
CA PRO A 118 13.16 12.08 -0.81
C PRO A 118 14.09 11.18 0.02
N PRO A 119 15.41 11.20 -0.23
CA PRO A 119 16.34 10.32 0.45
C PRO A 119 16.59 10.68 1.93
N GLY A 120 16.10 11.83 2.39
CA GLY A 120 16.46 12.38 3.69
C GLY A 120 17.91 12.85 3.73
N ASP A 121 18.62 12.57 4.83
CA ASP A 121 20.04 12.91 4.95
C ASP A 121 20.91 11.88 4.21
N PRO A 122 21.56 12.23 3.08
CA PRO A 122 22.37 11.28 2.31
C PRO A 122 23.60 10.76 3.09
N GLU A 123 24.09 11.50 4.10
CA GLU A 123 25.24 11.06 4.91
C GLU A 123 24.88 9.93 5.90
N ALA A 124 23.60 9.76 6.18
CA ALA A 124 23.10 8.67 7.01
C ALA A 124 22.98 7.32 6.27
N TRP A 125 23.06 7.33 4.93
CA TRP A 125 23.01 6.11 4.12
C TRP A 125 24.35 5.36 4.13
N THR A 126 24.29 4.03 4.17
CA THR A 126 25.50 3.18 4.06
C THR A 126 26.18 3.29 2.70
N SER A 127 25.41 3.58 1.64
CA SER A 127 25.89 3.88 0.27
C SER A 127 25.02 5.01 -0.29
N PRO A 128 25.52 5.82 -1.29
CA PRO A 128 24.71 6.90 -1.84
C PRO A 128 23.33 6.40 -2.30
N PRO A 129 22.23 7.11 -1.96
CA PRO A 129 20.86 6.62 -2.15
C PRO A 129 20.50 6.30 -3.61
N PHE A 130 21.09 7.01 -4.57
CA PHE A 130 20.87 6.81 -6.02
C PHE A 130 22.02 6.08 -6.71
N GLU A 131 22.77 5.25 -5.96
CA GLU A 131 23.77 4.32 -6.49
C GLU A 131 23.39 2.90 -6.07
N ALA A 132 22.69 2.17 -6.91
CA ALA A 132 22.28 0.80 -6.62
C ALA A 132 23.46 -0.09 -6.28
N ARG A 133 23.43 -0.77 -5.15
CA ARG A 133 24.50 -1.65 -4.66
C ARG A 133 23.96 -3.02 -4.30
N ARG A 134 24.48 -4.07 -4.98
CA ARG A 134 24.20 -5.46 -4.58
C ARG A 134 25.05 -5.84 -3.37
N ARG A 135 24.42 -6.21 -2.27
CA ARG A 135 25.08 -6.67 -1.04
C ARG A 135 24.15 -7.59 -0.25
N ASP A 136 24.67 -8.67 0.30
CA ASP A 136 23.96 -9.59 1.20
C ASP A 136 22.63 -10.13 0.64
N GLY A 137 22.59 -10.43 -0.66
CA GLY A 137 21.39 -10.94 -1.35
C GLY A 137 20.32 -9.87 -1.64
N ARG A 138 20.64 -8.59 -1.41
CA ARG A 138 19.73 -7.46 -1.64
C ARG A 138 20.33 -6.44 -2.59
N LEU A 139 19.47 -5.66 -3.26
CA LEU A 139 19.84 -4.45 -4.00
C LEU A 139 19.48 -3.24 -3.13
N TRP A 140 20.45 -2.41 -2.79
CA TRP A 140 20.31 -1.26 -1.91
C TRP A 140 20.27 0.02 -2.73
N GLY A 141 19.32 0.91 -2.42
CA GLY A 141 19.17 2.22 -3.06
C GLY A 141 17.74 2.74 -2.93
N ARG A 142 17.53 4.04 -3.01
CA ARG A 142 16.20 4.67 -3.01
C ARG A 142 15.45 4.30 -4.31
N GLY A 143 14.22 3.77 -4.19
CA GLY A 143 13.44 3.26 -5.31
C GLY A 143 13.86 1.86 -5.76
N ALA A 144 14.79 1.19 -5.03
CA ALA A 144 15.20 -0.17 -5.38
C ALA A 144 14.08 -1.19 -5.16
N ALA A 145 13.15 -0.88 -4.28
CA ALA A 145 11.96 -1.68 -4.01
C ALA A 145 10.68 -0.89 -4.30
N ASP A 146 10.58 0.32 -3.81
CA ASP A 146 9.44 1.22 -3.85
C ASP A 146 9.66 2.37 -4.88
N ASP A 147 9.10 2.29 -6.10
CA ASP A 147 8.46 1.13 -6.76
C ASP A 147 9.09 0.86 -8.15
N LYS A 148 10.36 1.26 -8.36
CA LYS A 148 11.06 0.94 -9.61
C LYS A 148 11.24 -0.56 -9.82
N ALA A 149 11.24 -1.35 -8.73
CA ALA A 149 11.22 -2.79 -8.82
C ALA A 149 9.90 -3.31 -9.38
N GLY A 150 8.76 -2.73 -9.03
CA GLY A 150 7.46 -3.04 -9.63
C GLY A 150 7.44 -2.75 -11.13
N VAL A 151 7.94 -1.57 -11.54
CA VAL A 151 8.12 -1.25 -12.97
C VAL A 151 8.93 -2.33 -13.68
N MET A 152 10.07 -2.72 -13.13
CA MET A 152 10.95 -3.72 -13.75
C MET A 152 10.41 -5.14 -13.66
N ALA A 153 9.57 -5.47 -12.64
CA ALA A 153 8.86 -6.75 -12.57
C ALA A 153 7.89 -6.87 -13.75
N HIS A 154 7.09 -5.85 -14.03
CA HIS A 154 6.19 -5.81 -15.18
C HIS A 154 6.93 -5.94 -16.52
N VAL A 155 8.00 -5.17 -16.71
CA VAL A 155 8.84 -5.25 -17.91
C VAL A 155 9.40 -6.65 -18.09
N ALA A 156 9.95 -7.25 -17.03
CA ALA A 156 10.57 -8.57 -17.08
C ALA A 156 9.52 -9.69 -17.27
N ALA A 157 8.35 -9.60 -16.63
CA ALA A 157 7.27 -10.58 -16.79
C ALA A 157 6.74 -10.60 -18.22
N VAL A 158 6.53 -9.44 -18.85
CA VAL A 158 6.12 -9.34 -20.26
C VAL A 158 7.20 -9.89 -21.20
N ARG A 159 8.47 -9.59 -20.94
CA ARG A 159 9.61 -10.14 -21.69
C ARG A 159 9.62 -11.68 -21.65
N VAL A 160 9.50 -12.24 -20.46
CA VAL A 160 9.47 -13.70 -20.22
C VAL A 160 8.25 -14.35 -20.86
N LEU A 161 7.06 -13.73 -20.76
CA LEU A 161 5.85 -14.20 -21.42
C LEU A 161 6.07 -14.35 -22.93
N ARG A 162 6.64 -13.34 -23.59
CA ARG A 162 6.93 -13.33 -25.02
C ARG A 162 8.03 -14.33 -25.40
N ASP A 163 9.04 -14.51 -24.57
CA ASP A 163 10.11 -15.48 -24.80
C ASP A 163 9.58 -16.93 -24.77
N VAL A 164 8.67 -17.23 -23.84
CA VAL A 164 8.15 -18.60 -23.64
C VAL A 164 6.96 -18.92 -24.55
N LEU A 165 6.01 -18.01 -24.70
CA LEU A 165 4.77 -18.25 -25.48
C LEU A 165 4.83 -17.65 -26.89
N GLY A 166 5.80 -16.82 -27.21
CA GLY A 166 5.82 -16.03 -28.45
C GLY A 166 5.03 -14.73 -28.35
N ALA A 167 5.17 -13.85 -29.33
CA ALA A 167 4.49 -12.56 -29.35
C ALA A 167 2.97 -12.67 -29.60
N ASP A 168 2.53 -13.78 -30.23
CA ASP A 168 1.13 -13.98 -30.62
C ASP A 168 0.27 -14.66 -29.53
N HIS A 169 0.59 -14.43 -28.24
CA HIS A 169 -0.15 -15.01 -27.09
C HIS A 169 -1.59 -14.50 -26.98
N GLY A 170 -1.91 -13.38 -27.64
CA GLY A 170 -3.27 -12.83 -27.75
C GLY A 170 -3.77 -12.04 -26.56
N LEU A 171 -3.11 -12.08 -25.39
CA LEU A 171 -3.47 -11.27 -24.21
C LEU A 171 -3.27 -9.78 -24.50
N GLY A 172 -4.28 -8.95 -24.20
CA GLY A 172 -4.12 -7.50 -24.17
C GLY A 172 -3.32 -7.10 -22.92
N ILE A 173 -2.31 -6.27 -23.10
CA ILE A 173 -1.50 -5.78 -21.97
C ILE A 173 -1.42 -4.26 -22.06
N THR A 174 -1.85 -3.60 -20.99
CA THR A 174 -1.63 -2.18 -20.76
C THR A 174 -0.68 -2.06 -19.56
N VAL A 175 0.40 -1.32 -19.69
CA VAL A 175 1.27 -0.93 -18.57
C VAL A 175 1.04 0.55 -18.31
N PHE A 176 0.70 0.90 -17.08
CA PHE A 176 0.55 2.28 -16.64
C PHE A 176 1.50 2.54 -15.48
N VAL A 177 2.44 3.45 -15.69
CA VAL A 177 3.43 3.82 -14.68
C VAL A 177 3.23 5.28 -14.31
N GLU A 178 2.80 5.53 -13.07
CA GLU A 178 2.54 6.86 -12.52
C GLU A 178 3.84 7.57 -12.14
N GLY A 179 3.83 8.89 -12.09
CA GLY A 179 4.99 9.71 -11.74
C GLY A 179 4.79 10.63 -10.56
N GLU A 180 3.74 10.43 -9.75
CA GLU A 180 3.43 11.28 -8.58
C GLU A 180 2.76 10.53 -7.43
N GLU A 181 2.90 9.18 -7.40
CA GLU A 181 2.29 8.34 -6.35
C GLU A 181 2.76 8.77 -4.96
N GLU A 182 4.04 8.91 -4.81
CA GLU A 182 4.70 9.25 -3.56
C GLU A 182 4.33 10.66 -3.02
N ALA A 183 3.87 11.54 -3.90
CA ALA A 183 3.29 12.82 -3.54
C ALA A 183 1.77 12.76 -3.24
N GLY A 184 1.18 11.56 -3.20
CA GLY A 184 -0.22 11.30 -2.91
C GLY A 184 -1.14 11.35 -4.11
N SER A 185 -0.62 11.15 -5.33
CA SER A 185 -1.40 11.04 -6.59
C SER A 185 -2.42 12.17 -6.82
N PRO A 186 -2.06 13.44 -6.67
CA PRO A 186 -3.04 14.55 -6.66
C PRO A 186 -3.85 14.68 -7.95
N HIS A 187 -3.33 14.18 -9.07
CA HIS A 187 -3.98 14.25 -10.37
C HIS A 187 -4.53 12.91 -10.89
N PHE A 188 -4.35 11.82 -10.13
CA PHE A 188 -4.68 10.46 -10.57
C PHE A 188 -6.15 10.31 -10.98
N SER A 189 -7.10 10.76 -10.15
CA SER A 189 -8.53 10.64 -10.44
C SER A 189 -8.92 11.34 -11.76
N GLY A 190 -8.34 12.53 -12.02
CA GLY A 190 -8.55 13.28 -13.26
C GLY A 190 -7.94 12.57 -14.48
N PHE A 191 -6.72 12.04 -14.30
CA PHE A 191 -6.02 11.25 -15.32
C PHE A 191 -6.81 9.98 -15.67
N LEU A 192 -7.25 9.24 -14.65
CA LEU A 192 -8.05 8.03 -14.80
C LEU A 192 -9.39 8.29 -15.52
N ALA A 193 -10.08 9.39 -15.17
CA ALA A 193 -11.32 9.78 -15.83
C ALA A 193 -11.13 10.08 -17.34
N ARG A 194 -10.01 10.71 -17.71
CA ARG A 194 -9.67 11.07 -19.08
C ARG A 194 -9.27 9.84 -19.91
N HIS A 195 -8.51 8.93 -19.31
CA HIS A 195 -7.96 7.74 -19.98
C HIS A 195 -8.74 6.47 -19.67
N ARG A 196 -9.98 6.58 -19.18
CA ARG A 196 -10.79 5.47 -18.69
C ARG A 196 -10.92 4.31 -19.67
N GLU A 197 -11.16 4.59 -20.96
CA GLU A 197 -11.29 3.55 -21.98
C GLU A 197 -9.93 2.91 -22.32
N GLU A 198 -8.87 3.69 -22.24
CA GLU A 198 -7.53 3.27 -22.58
C GLU A 198 -6.91 2.37 -21.49
N LEU A 199 -7.24 2.64 -20.23
CA LEU A 199 -6.78 1.89 -19.06
C LEU A 199 -7.76 0.77 -18.64
N ALA A 200 -8.87 0.58 -19.37
CA ALA A 200 -9.83 -0.47 -19.05
C ALA A 200 -9.23 -1.87 -19.19
N ALA A 201 -9.46 -2.70 -18.19
CA ALA A 201 -8.92 -4.06 -18.13
C ALA A 201 -9.85 -5.00 -17.36
N ASP A 202 -9.73 -6.32 -17.62
CA ASP A 202 -10.45 -7.36 -16.90
C ASP A 202 -9.81 -7.68 -15.55
N ALA A 203 -8.50 -7.45 -15.45
CA ALA A 203 -7.74 -7.56 -14.20
C ALA A 203 -6.61 -6.52 -14.15
N ILE A 204 -6.31 -6.05 -12.95
CA ILE A 204 -5.29 -5.03 -12.66
C ILE A 204 -4.32 -5.62 -11.66
N VAL A 205 -3.01 -5.60 -11.97
CA VAL A 205 -1.94 -5.95 -11.03
C VAL A 205 -1.26 -4.67 -10.58
N ILE A 206 -1.15 -4.51 -9.28
CA ILE A 206 -0.44 -3.42 -8.61
C ILE A 206 0.77 -4.06 -7.92
N ALA A 207 1.97 -3.78 -8.40
CA ALA A 207 3.20 -4.37 -7.89
C ALA A 207 3.89 -3.44 -6.86
N ASP A 208 3.10 -2.92 -5.91
CA ASP A 208 3.46 -1.88 -4.96
C ASP A 208 2.99 -2.25 -3.55
N SER A 209 3.52 -3.38 -3.03
CA SER A 209 3.18 -3.87 -1.69
C SER A 209 4.26 -4.80 -1.15
N ALA A 210 4.12 -5.18 0.14
CA ALA A 210 5.06 -6.07 0.81
C ALA A 210 4.55 -7.51 0.89
N ASN A 211 5.47 -8.47 0.79
CA ASN A 211 5.24 -9.83 1.23
C ASN A 211 5.19 -9.91 2.77
N TRP A 212 4.49 -10.91 3.30
CA TRP A 212 4.40 -11.13 4.75
C TRP A 212 5.76 -11.28 5.42
N GLN A 213 6.65 -12.03 4.78
CA GLN A 213 8.04 -12.25 5.19
C GLN A 213 8.87 -12.63 3.98
N VAL A 214 10.18 -12.49 4.05
CA VAL A 214 11.10 -13.04 3.04
C VAL A 214 10.82 -14.53 2.86
N GLY A 215 10.63 -14.94 1.61
CA GLY A 215 10.33 -16.33 1.23
C GLY A 215 8.86 -16.75 1.42
N VAL A 216 7.93 -15.84 1.75
CA VAL A 216 6.49 -16.12 1.88
C VAL A 216 5.72 -15.37 0.80
N PRO A 217 5.25 -16.05 -0.27
CA PRO A 217 4.50 -15.41 -1.35
C PRO A 217 3.15 -14.90 -0.84
N THR A 218 2.87 -13.63 -1.06
CA THR A 218 1.71 -12.97 -0.48
C THR A 218 0.88 -12.26 -1.53
N LEU A 219 -0.44 -12.42 -1.46
CA LEU A 219 -1.41 -11.56 -2.13
C LEU A 219 -2.05 -10.64 -1.08
N THR A 220 -1.93 -9.32 -1.26
CA THR A 220 -2.62 -8.36 -0.41
C THR A 220 -4.07 -8.26 -0.84
N THR A 221 -4.97 -8.71 0.04
CA THR A 221 -6.40 -8.87 -0.26
C THR A 221 -7.27 -7.77 0.31
N SER A 222 -6.73 -6.95 1.21
CA SER A 222 -7.45 -5.80 1.76
C SER A 222 -6.53 -4.71 2.29
N LEU A 223 -7.01 -3.46 2.17
CA LEU A 223 -6.39 -2.26 2.74
C LEU A 223 -7.42 -1.56 3.61
N ARG A 224 -7.01 -1.03 4.76
CA ARG A 224 -7.88 -0.17 5.55
C ARG A 224 -8.01 1.20 4.89
N GLY A 225 -9.21 1.79 4.99
CA GLY A 225 -9.41 3.17 4.64
C GLY A 225 -8.97 4.12 5.77
N VAL A 226 -9.14 5.42 5.55
CA VAL A 226 -8.74 6.45 6.50
C VAL A 226 -9.80 7.55 6.62
N VAL A 227 -9.94 8.09 7.83
CA VAL A 227 -10.64 9.36 8.11
C VAL A 227 -9.70 10.22 8.95
N GLY A 228 -9.27 11.35 8.40
CA GLY A 228 -8.50 12.38 9.08
C GLY A 228 -9.44 13.46 9.64
N ALA A 229 -9.31 13.80 10.91
CA ALA A 229 -10.13 14.82 11.54
C ALA A 229 -9.32 15.69 12.50
N VAL A 230 -9.73 16.96 12.63
CA VAL A 230 -9.30 17.85 13.72
C VAL A 230 -10.50 18.09 14.63
N VAL A 231 -10.32 17.85 15.92
CA VAL A 231 -11.29 18.17 16.97
C VAL A 231 -10.77 19.30 17.84
N GLU A 232 -11.56 20.35 18.04
CA GLU A 232 -11.30 21.42 19.00
C GLU A 232 -12.35 21.36 20.12
N VAL A 233 -11.89 21.49 21.37
CA VAL A 233 -12.75 21.59 22.54
C VAL A 233 -12.54 22.92 23.22
N ARG A 234 -13.65 23.62 23.57
CA ARG A 234 -13.63 24.93 24.22
C ARG A 234 -14.54 24.92 25.45
N GLY A 235 -13.97 25.30 26.61
CA GLY A 235 -14.70 25.36 27.89
C GLY A 235 -14.99 26.77 28.34
N VAL A 236 -14.17 27.75 27.95
CA VAL A 236 -14.33 29.20 28.33
C VAL A 236 -13.95 30.08 27.13
N ASP A 237 -14.34 31.35 27.17
CA ASP A 237 -14.12 32.27 26.06
C ASP A 237 -12.76 32.99 26.10
N HIS A 238 -12.06 33.02 27.25
CA HIS A 238 -10.75 33.59 27.43
C HIS A 238 -9.93 32.88 28.49
N THR A 239 -8.63 33.18 28.55
CA THR A 239 -7.71 32.62 29.56
C THR A 239 -8.05 33.11 30.96
N LEU A 240 -8.06 32.22 31.94
CA LEU A 240 -8.38 32.54 33.37
C LEU A 240 -7.19 32.18 34.28
N HIS A 241 -7.14 32.81 35.44
CA HIS A 241 -6.20 32.46 36.50
C HIS A 241 -6.59 31.13 37.16
N SER A 242 -5.73 30.12 37.14
CA SER A 242 -6.02 28.75 37.60
C SER A 242 -6.34 28.70 39.09
N GLY A 243 -5.67 29.50 39.92
CA GLY A 243 -5.93 29.60 41.36
C GLY A 243 -7.23 30.33 41.70
N GLY A 244 -7.76 31.15 40.80
CA GLY A 244 -9.00 31.91 41.01
C GLY A 244 -10.26 31.18 40.55
N TYR A 245 -10.15 30.38 39.49
CA TYR A 245 -11.28 29.77 38.80
C TYR A 245 -11.16 28.24 38.65
N GLY A 246 -10.00 27.66 38.96
CA GLY A 246 -9.78 26.21 38.91
C GLY A 246 -10.63 25.49 39.93
N GLY A 247 -10.98 24.25 39.63
CA GLY A 247 -11.95 23.43 40.37
C GLY A 247 -13.29 23.36 39.63
N PRO A 248 -14.11 24.43 39.63
CA PRO A 248 -15.34 24.44 38.84
C PRO A 248 -15.14 24.52 37.34
N VAL A 249 -14.05 25.16 36.90
CA VAL A 249 -13.72 25.32 35.46
C VAL A 249 -12.57 24.42 35.10
N LEU A 250 -12.77 23.55 34.09
CA LEU A 250 -11.73 22.73 33.48
C LEU A 250 -11.09 23.46 32.29
N ASP A 251 -9.78 23.29 32.15
CA ASP A 251 -9.04 23.79 31.01
C ASP A 251 -9.27 22.98 29.73
N GLY A 252 -8.99 23.58 28.57
CA GLY A 252 -9.17 22.96 27.27
C GLY A 252 -8.43 21.63 27.12
N PRO A 253 -7.12 21.51 27.49
CA PRO A 253 -6.40 20.22 27.44
C PRO A 253 -7.05 19.11 28.26
N THR A 254 -7.52 19.39 29.48
CA THR A 254 -8.23 18.39 30.32
C THR A 254 -9.56 17.97 29.69
N LEU A 255 -10.33 18.90 29.13
CA LEU A 255 -11.57 18.60 28.41
C LEU A 255 -11.28 17.74 27.17
N LEU A 256 -10.29 18.10 26.37
CA LEU A 256 -9.91 17.36 25.17
C LEU A 256 -9.42 15.95 25.50
N ALA A 257 -8.56 15.79 26.51
CA ALA A 257 -8.07 14.47 26.94
C ALA A 257 -9.24 13.55 27.39
N ARG A 258 -10.24 14.10 28.09
CA ARG A 258 -11.44 13.34 28.47
C ARG A 258 -12.29 12.94 27.27
N LEU A 259 -12.39 13.79 26.25
CA LEU A 259 -13.11 13.48 25.01
C LEU A 259 -12.38 12.38 24.23
N ILE A 260 -11.06 12.51 24.06
CA ILE A 260 -10.24 11.48 23.37
C ILE A 260 -10.34 10.13 24.07
N ALA A 261 -10.39 10.10 25.41
CA ALA A 261 -10.52 8.85 26.15
C ALA A 261 -11.82 8.10 25.86
N THR A 262 -12.88 8.76 25.37
CA THR A 262 -14.12 8.09 24.96
C THR A 262 -14.04 7.34 23.64
N LEU A 263 -12.99 7.58 22.85
CA LEU A 263 -12.79 6.94 21.55
C LEU A 263 -12.33 5.49 21.64
N HIS A 264 -11.91 5.05 22.84
CA HIS A 264 -11.52 3.66 23.12
C HIS A 264 -12.30 3.14 24.34
N ASP A 265 -12.61 1.87 24.31
CA ASP A 265 -13.19 1.15 25.46
C ASP A 265 -12.10 0.68 26.45
N ASP A 266 -12.52 -0.04 27.49
CA ASP A 266 -11.61 -0.52 28.54
C ASP A 266 -10.57 -1.53 28.07
N ASP A 267 -10.82 -2.23 26.93
CA ASP A 267 -9.85 -3.13 26.29
C ASP A 267 -8.99 -2.40 25.23
N GLY A 268 -9.20 -1.09 25.03
CA GLY A 268 -8.49 -0.28 24.05
C GLY A 268 -8.95 -0.47 22.60
N ALA A 269 -10.10 -1.12 22.37
CA ALA A 269 -10.71 -1.16 21.04
C ALA A 269 -11.43 0.16 20.74
N VAL A 270 -11.56 0.53 19.46
CA VAL A 270 -12.28 1.75 19.06
C VAL A 270 -13.75 1.65 19.45
N ALA A 271 -14.23 2.64 20.21
CA ALA A 271 -15.57 2.68 20.81
C ALA A 271 -16.59 3.52 20.02
N VAL A 272 -16.26 3.98 18.81
CA VAL A 272 -17.19 4.71 17.95
C VAL A 272 -18.26 3.76 17.42
N GLU A 273 -19.50 3.93 17.91
CA GLU A 273 -20.62 3.06 17.56
C GLU A 273 -20.93 3.12 16.05
N GLY A 274 -21.29 1.97 15.46
CA GLY A 274 -21.65 1.85 14.05
C GLY A 274 -20.48 1.63 13.09
N LEU A 275 -19.25 1.74 13.54
CA LEU A 275 -18.10 1.35 12.72
C LEU A 275 -18.06 -0.17 12.50
N ARG A 276 -17.75 -0.57 11.29
CA ARG A 276 -17.55 -2.00 10.97
C ARG A 276 -16.29 -2.52 11.65
N SER A 277 -16.42 -3.68 12.25
CA SER A 277 -15.29 -4.39 12.86
C SER A 277 -15.50 -5.88 12.69
N ARG A 278 -14.48 -6.59 12.17
CA ARG A 278 -14.46 -8.05 12.11
C ARG A 278 -13.34 -8.56 12.99
N VAL A 279 -13.71 -9.05 14.15
CA VAL A 279 -12.79 -9.71 15.09
C VAL A 279 -12.52 -11.12 14.55
N GLY A 280 -11.26 -11.44 14.27
CA GLY A 280 -10.82 -12.77 13.87
C GLY A 280 -10.11 -13.46 15.03
N GLU A 281 -10.18 -14.79 15.04
CA GLU A 281 -9.48 -15.64 16.00
C GLU A 281 -8.27 -16.32 15.36
N ASP A 282 -7.26 -16.66 16.16
CA ASP A 282 -6.15 -17.48 15.70
C ASP A 282 -6.65 -18.90 15.35
N GLY A 283 -6.42 -19.33 14.11
CA GLY A 283 -6.78 -20.70 13.68
C GLY A 283 -7.77 -20.82 12.53
N ASP A 284 -8.37 -19.72 12.07
CA ASP A 284 -9.33 -19.73 10.95
C ASP A 284 -8.66 -19.79 9.56
N GLY A 285 -7.47 -20.39 9.46
CA GLY A 285 -6.70 -20.45 8.22
C GLY A 285 -6.00 -19.13 7.85
N ALA A 286 -6.17 -18.09 8.65
CA ALA A 286 -5.53 -16.80 8.46
C ALA A 286 -4.07 -16.83 8.92
N LEU A 287 -3.26 -15.94 8.32
CA LEU A 287 -1.92 -15.65 8.81
C LEU A 287 -1.94 -15.31 10.30
N ARG A 288 -1.01 -15.88 11.04
CA ARG A 288 -0.83 -15.60 12.44
C ARG A 288 0.39 -14.73 12.67
N TYR A 289 0.21 -13.58 13.30
CA TYR A 289 1.32 -12.79 13.82
C TYR A 289 1.63 -13.26 15.24
N ASP A 290 2.79 -13.85 15.44
CA ASP A 290 3.25 -14.22 16.79
C ASP A 290 3.41 -12.96 17.66
N GLU A 291 2.84 -12.95 18.86
CA GLU A 291 2.86 -11.75 19.71
C GLU A 291 4.27 -11.32 20.12
N ARG A 292 5.17 -12.26 20.33
CA ARG A 292 6.56 -11.93 20.69
C ARG A 292 7.24 -11.24 19.51
N GLN A 293 7.06 -11.78 18.28
CA GLN A 293 7.62 -11.18 17.08
C GLN A 293 7.03 -9.78 16.84
N PHE A 294 5.70 -9.63 16.96
CA PHE A 294 5.07 -8.32 16.85
C PHE A 294 5.63 -7.28 17.84
N ARG A 295 5.86 -7.72 19.10
CA ARG A 295 6.46 -6.84 20.13
C ARG A 295 7.88 -6.42 19.79
N GLU A 296 8.67 -7.34 19.22
CA GLU A 296 10.03 -7.06 18.73
C GLU A 296 9.99 -6.09 17.54
N ASP A 297 9.16 -6.35 16.54
CA ASP A 297 9.03 -5.53 15.32
C ASP A 297 8.52 -4.11 15.65
N ALA A 298 7.53 -3.99 16.52
CA ALA A 298 6.95 -2.72 16.93
C ALA A 298 7.72 -1.99 18.05
N GLY A 299 8.77 -2.60 18.61
CA GLY A 299 9.52 -2.02 19.71
C GLY A 299 8.70 -1.82 21.00
N VAL A 300 7.72 -2.69 21.28
CA VAL A 300 6.83 -2.57 22.44
C VAL A 300 7.62 -2.77 23.74
N LEU A 301 7.56 -1.79 24.64
CA LEU A 301 8.29 -1.83 25.89
C LEU A 301 7.78 -2.94 26.82
N PRO A 302 8.65 -3.53 27.66
CA PRO A 302 8.25 -4.54 28.64
C PRO A 302 7.14 -4.05 29.58
N GLY A 303 6.10 -4.88 29.76
CA GLY A 303 4.98 -4.58 30.64
C GLY A 303 3.84 -3.76 29.98
N VAL A 304 4.00 -3.30 28.75
CA VAL A 304 2.91 -2.70 27.99
C VAL A 304 1.99 -3.80 27.44
N GLU A 305 0.70 -3.71 27.71
CA GLU A 305 -0.33 -4.61 27.17
C GLU A 305 -0.76 -4.15 25.78
N LEU A 306 -1.05 -5.10 24.88
CA LEU A 306 -1.55 -4.79 23.55
C LEU A 306 -3.07 -4.54 23.59
N ALA A 307 -3.48 -3.42 23.03
CA ALA A 307 -4.88 -3.01 22.98
C ALA A 307 -5.73 -3.85 21.99
N GLY A 308 -7.02 -3.89 22.22
CA GLY A 308 -8.01 -4.52 21.33
C GLY A 308 -8.21 -6.01 21.55
N ARG A 309 -9.11 -6.62 20.78
CA ARG A 309 -9.58 -8.01 20.94
C ARG A 309 -9.29 -8.85 19.70
N GLY A 310 -9.21 -10.18 19.87
CA GLY A 310 -8.97 -11.13 18.79
C GLY A 310 -7.53 -11.22 18.36
N SER A 311 -7.26 -11.85 17.22
CA SER A 311 -5.93 -12.02 16.66
C SER A 311 -5.26 -10.68 16.32
N LEU A 312 -3.92 -10.63 16.38
CA LEU A 312 -3.18 -9.42 15.98
C LEU A 312 -3.45 -9.02 14.54
N THR A 313 -3.53 -10.00 13.64
CA THR A 313 -3.84 -9.76 12.23
C THR A 313 -5.22 -9.13 12.06
N SER A 314 -6.24 -9.55 12.83
CA SER A 314 -7.55 -8.92 12.76
C SER A 314 -7.56 -7.49 13.29
N ARG A 315 -6.78 -7.19 14.36
CA ARG A 315 -6.61 -5.82 14.88
C ARG A 315 -5.92 -4.91 13.88
N LEU A 316 -5.00 -5.45 13.09
CA LEU A 316 -4.24 -4.70 12.09
C LEU A 316 -5.01 -4.50 10.78
N TRP A 317 -5.89 -5.45 10.37
CA TRP A 317 -6.43 -5.47 9.00
C TRP A 317 -7.94 -5.30 8.89
N THR A 318 -8.71 -5.82 9.86
CA THR A 318 -10.17 -5.93 9.74
C THR A 318 -10.95 -5.23 10.86
N GLN A 319 -10.23 -4.56 11.76
CA GLN A 319 -10.82 -3.74 12.81
C GLN A 319 -10.44 -2.27 12.64
N PRO A 320 -11.26 -1.32 13.09
CA PRO A 320 -10.89 0.08 13.12
C PRO A 320 -9.74 0.32 14.10
N ALA A 321 -8.90 1.30 13.81
CA ALA A 321 -7.85 1.76 14.72
C ALA A 321 -7.81 3.28 14.72
N LEU A 322 -7.65 3.91 15.87
CA LEU A 322 -7.61 5.35 15.99
C LEU A 322 -6.34 5.79 16.71
N SER A 323 -5.67 6.78 16.12
CA SER A 323 -4.47 7.39 16.68
C SER A 323 -4.63 8.90 16.78
N VAL A 324 -4.06 9.49 17.84
CA VAL A 324 -3.88 10.94 17.95
C VAL A 324 -2.52 11.28 17.33
N THR A 325 -2.54 11.97 16.19
CA THR A 325 -1.34 12.30 15.41
C THR A 325 -0.84 13.73 15.65
N GLY A 326 -1.61 14.54 16.37
CA GLY A 326 -1.23 15.88 16.79
C GLY A 326 -2.04 16.33 18.00
N PHE A 327 -1.44 17.13 18.88
CA PHE A 327 -2.09 17.66 20.07
C PHE A 327 -1.58 19.08 20.35
N ASP A 328 -2.43 20.07 20.19
CA ASP A 328 -2.11 21.46 20.45
C ASP A 328 -2.57 21.87 21.86
N ALA A 329 -1.60 22.10 22.72
CA ALA A 329 -1.75 22.68 24.05
C ALA A 329 -0.55 23.56 24.37
N THR A 330 -0.61 24.33 25.47
CA THR A 330 0.54 25.12 25.90
C THR A 330 1.72 24.20 26.24
N GLY A 331 2.87 24.45 25.62
CA GLY A 331 4.10 23.69 25.87
C GLY A 331 4.55 23.84 27.33
N VAL A 332 5.11 22.78 27.91
CA VAL A 332 5.50 22.72 29.34
C VAL A 332 6.49 23.85 29.70
N ASP A 333 7.44 24.17 28.83
CA ASP A 333 8.49 25.15 29.07
C ASP A 333 7.99 26.60 29.11
N VAL A 334 6.80 26.86 28.54
CA VAL A 334 6.17 28.19 28.49
C VAL A 334 4.86 28.24 29.26
N ALA A 335 4.56 27.18 30.03
CA ALA A 335 3.34 27.09 30.80
C ALA A 335 3.33 28.06 32.00
N SER A 336 2.15 28.57 32.33
CA SER A 336 1.90 29.44 33.48
C SER A 336 0.65 28.99 34.24
N ASN A 337 0.39 29.61 35.39
CA ASN A 337 -0.79 29.28 36.23
C ASN A 337 -2.12 29.76 35.61
N THR A 338 -2.40 29.34 34.38
CA THR A 338 -3.58 29.75 33.61
C THR A 338 -4.43 28.55 33.17
N ILE A 339 -5.73 28.78 33.05
CA ILE A 339 -6.72 27.89 32.44
C ILE A 339 -6.75 28.25 30.94
N ALA A 340 -6.27 27.36 30.07
CA ALA A 340 -6.37 27.51 28.63
C ALA A 340 -7.82 27.37 28.17
N PRO A 341 -8.36 28.28 27.32
CA PRO A 341 -9.76 28.26 26.93
C PRO A 341 -10.14 27.09 26.01
N SER A 342 -9.20 26.62 25.20
CA SER A 342 -9.40 25.52 24.26
C SER A 342 -8.14 24.67 24.10
N ALA A 343 -8.30 23.52 23.50
CA ALA A 343 -7.24 22.68 22.94
C ALA A 343 -7.79 21.92 21.74
N ARG A 344 -6.90 21.47 20.86
CA ARG A 344 -7.29 20.68 19.67
C ARG A 344 -6.36 19.50 19.46
N ALA A 345 -6.92 18.47 18.83
CA ALA A 345 -6.14 17.30 18.41
C ALA A 345 -6.43 16.93 16.96
N ARG A 346 -5.45 16.35 16.32
CA ARG A 346 -5.58 15.67 15.03
C ARG A 346 -5.74 14.18 15.27
N LEU A 347 -6.78 13.62 14.66
CA LEU A 347 -7.13 12.21 14.77
C LEU A 347 -6.95 11.53 13.41
N SER A 348 -6.39 10.34 13.42
CA SER A 348 -6.34 9.43 12.26
C SER A 348 -7.11 8.16 12.62
N LEU A 349 -8.28 7.99 12.02
CA LEU A 349 -9.12 6.81 12.17
C LEU A 349 -8.91 5.91 10.94
N ARG A 350 -8.33 4.73 11.14
CA ARG A 350 -8.31 3.67 10.14
C ARG A 350 -9.62 2.90 10.19
N ILE A 351 -10.25 2.71 9.04
CA ILE A 351 -11.55 2.05 8.90
C ILE A 351 -11.41 0.68 8.24
N ALA A 352 -12.20 -0.28 8.70
CA ALA A 352 -12.15 -1.65 8.21
C ALA A 352 -12.60 -1.78 6.74
N PRO A 353 -12.13 -2.81 6.00
CA PRO A 353 -12.63 -3.12 4.66
C PRO A 353 -14.16 -3.21 4.61
N GLY A 354 -14.75 -2.57 3.59
CA GLY A 354 -16.20 -2.48 3.39
C GLY A 354 -16.91 -1.40 4.21
N GLN A 355 -16.18 -0.59 5.01
CA GLN A 355 -16.72 0.61 5.65
C GLN A 355 -16.74 1.78 4.67
N ASP A 356 -17.87 2.43 4.53
CA ASP A 356 -17.96 3.70 3.77
C ASP A 356 -17.26 4.82 4.56
N PRO A 357 -16.31 5.56 3.95
CA PRO A 357 -15.50 6.56 4.64
C PRO A 357 -16.32 7.82 5.02
N VAL A 358 -17.33 8.19 4.24
CA VAL A 358 -18.20 9.34 4.54
C VAL A 358 -19.07 9.01 5.76
N GLU A 359 -19.60 7.79 5.80
CA GLU A 359 -20.35 7.30 6.96
C GLU A 359 -19.46 7.19 8.21
N ALA A 360 -18.22 6.68 8.07
CA ALA A 360 -17.27 6.63 9.19
C ALA A 360 -16.94 8.03 9.73
N ALA A 361 -16.77 9.01 8.86
CA ALA A 361 -16.54 10.41 9.24
C ALA A 361 -17.75 11.01 9.98
N ARG A 362 -18.97 10.68 9.53
CA ARG A 362 -20.21 11.07 10.22
C ARG A 362 -20.28 10.47 11.63
N LEU A 363 -20.04 9.16 11.74
CA LEU A 363 -20.07 8.44 13.02
C LEU A 363 -19.02 8.97 14.00
N LEU A 364 -17.79 9.23 13.53
CA LEU A 364 -16.74 9.84 14.35
C LEU A 364 -17.15 11.22 14.88
N ARG A 365 -17.72 12.07 14.01
CA ARG A 365 -18.22 13.40 14.42
C ARG A 365 -19.33 13.28 15.47
N GLU A 366 -20.34 12.46 15.24
CA GLU A 366 -21.45 12.25 16.16
C GLU A 366 -20.99 11.72 17.52
N HIS A 367 -20.02 10.78 17.52
CA HIS A 367 -19.41 10.30 18.77
C HIS A 367 -18.77 11.46 19.54
N LEU A 368 -17.91 12.24 18.90
CA LEU A 368 -17.21 13.36 19.54
C LEU A 368 -18.18 14.44 20.07
N GLU A 369 -19.18 14.82 19.30
CA GLU A 369 -20.16 15.83 19.69
C GLU A 369 -21.07 15.34 20.82
N SER A 370 -21.49 14.06 20.79
CA SER A 370 -22.38 13.48 21.83
C SER A 370 -21.66 13.19 23.16
N HIS A 371 -20.33 13.03 23.13
CA HIS A 371 -19.53 12.80 24.33
C HIS A 371 -18.82 14.05 24.85
N ALA A 372 -19.28 15.25 24.44
CA ALA A 372 -18.74 16.52 24.91
C ALA A 372 -18.68 16.61 26.45
N PRO A 373 -17.46 16.62 27.07
CA PRO A 373 -17.34 16.57 28.51
C PRO A 373 -17.87 17.85 29.15
N PHE A 374 -18.74 17.70 30.16
CA PHE A 374 -19.37 18.81 30.91
C PHE A 374 -20.09 19.84 30.01
N GLY A 375 -20.58 19.45 28.85
CA GLY A 375 -21.24 20.34 27.90
C GLY A 375 -20.30 21.35 27.22
N ALA A 376 -19.00 21.08 27.15
CA ALA A 376 -18.05 21.90 26.43
C ALA A 376 -18.42 22.01 24.94
N GLN A 377 -18.04 23.11 24.31
CA GLN A 377 -18.21 23.26 22.88
C GLN A 377 -17.19 22.36 22.16
N VAL A 378 -17.69 21.51 21.26
CA VAL A 378 -16.86 20.60 20.42
C VAL A 378 -17.08 20.98 18.97
N GLU A 379 -15.99 21.22 18.25
CA GLU A 379 -15.99 21.43 16.81
C GLU A 379 -15.15 20.33 16.16
N VAL A 380 -15.74 19.65 15.16
CA VAL A 380 -15.06 18.56 14.41
C VAL A 380 -14.97 18.94 12.95
N ARG A 381 -13.75 19.02 12.43
CA ARG A 381 -13.46 19.25 11.02
C ARG A 381 -12.86 18.00 10.41
N ILE A 382 -13.55 17.40 9.44
CA ILE A 382 -12.99 16.30 8.64
C ILE A 382 -12.05 16.93 7.59
N GLU A 383 -10.84 16.43 7.52
CA GLU A 383 -9.80 16.92 6.62
C GLU A 383 -9.54 15.98 5.46
N GLU A 384 -9.74 14.67 5.70
CA GLU A 384 -9.43 13.62 4.75
C GLU A 384 -10.41 12.46 4.89
N THR A 385 -10.76 11.84 3.77
CA THR A 385 -11.46 10.55 3.74
C THR A 385 -10.89 9.72 2.60
N GLY A 386 -10.38 8.52 2.92
CA GLY A 386 -9.91 7.54 1.95
C GLY A 386 -10.67 6.23 2.12
N PRO A 387 -11.22 5.65 1.05
CA PRO A 387 -11.95 4.39 1.14
C PRO A 387 -11.02 3.22 1.47
N ALA A 388 -11.63 2.18 2.05
CA ALA A 388 -10.99 0.90 2.25
C ALA A 388 -11.10 0.07 0.97
N PHE A 389 -10.15 -0.81 0.75
CA PHE A 389 -10.11 -1.72 -0.40
C PHE A 389 -10.27 -3.17 0.07
N ALA A 390 -10.93 -3.99 -0.76
CA ALA A 390 -10.91 -5.45 -0.64
C ALA A 390 -11.10 -6.08 -2.01
N THR A 391 -10.27 -7.08 -2.32
CA THR A 391 -10.42 -7.89 -3.54
C THR A 391 -11.23 -9.15 -3.28
N ASP A 392 -11.95 -9.60 -4.30
CA ASP A 392 -12.63 -10.91 -4.27
C ASP A 392 -11.63 -12.02 -4.66
N THR A 393 -11.11 -12.72 -3.65
CA THR A 393 -10.18 -13.84 -3.87
C THR A 393 -10.84 -15.07 -4.50
N SER A 394 -12.17 -15.09 -4.63
CA SER A 394 -12.89 -16.12 -5.39
C SER A 394 -12.94 -15.83 -6.89
N ALA A 395 -12.57 -14.63 -7.33
CA ALA A 395 -12.45 -14.30 -8.75
C ALA A 395 -11.37 -15.13 -9.43
N GLU A 396 -11.58 -15.48 -10.71
CA GLU A 396 -10.64 -16.32 -11.48
C GLU A 396 -9.22 -15.73 -11.47
N ALA A 397 -9.07 -14.46 -11.78
CA ALA A 397 -7.77 -13.79 -11.83
C ALA A 397 -7.03 -13.81 -10.48
N ALA A 398 -7.76 -13.73 -9.35
CA ALA A 398 -7.16 -13.80 -8.03
C ALA A 398 -6.69 -15.24 -7.69
N ARG A 399 -7.49 -16.26 -8.04
CA ARG A 399 -7.08 -17.67 -7.90
C ARG A 399 -5.86 -18.00 -8.75
N ASP A 400 -5.81 -17.47 -9.99
CA ASP A 400 -4.65 -17.62 -10.87
C ASP A 400 -3.39 -16.99 -10.25
N MET A 401 -3.53 -15.82 -9.60
CA MET A 401 -2.40 -15.16 -8.93
C MET A 401 -1.92 -15.96 -7.71
N LEU A 402 -2.84 -16.45 -6.86
CA LEU A 402 -2.49 -17.29 -5.71
C LEU A 402 -1.80 -18.59 -6.15
N TRP A 403 -2.25 -19.21 -7.26
CA TRP A 403 -1.56 -20.34 -7.88
C TRP A 403 -0.17 -19.94 -8.38
N ALA A 404 -0.04 -18.89 -9.16
CA ALA A 404 1.23 -18.44 -9.73
C ALA A 404 2.28 -18.10 -8.64
N LEU A 405 1.85 -17.42 -7.58
CA LEU A 405 2.67 -17.15 -6.40
C LEU A 405 3.12 -18.46 -5.74
N SER A 406 2.22 -19.41 -5.55
CA SER A 406 2.55 -20.71 -4.94
C SER A 406 3.56 -21.48 -5.78
N GLU A 407 3.40 -21.50 -7.10
CA GLU A 407 4.34 -22.14 -8.01
C GLU A 407 5.71 -21.45 -7.98
N ALA A 408 5.75 -20.13 -8.07
CA ALA A 408 7.00 -19.38 -8.13
C ALA A 408 7.88 -19.59 -6.89
N TRP A 409 7.28 -19.63 -5.70
CA TRP A 409 8.00 -19.89 -4.43
C TRP A 409 8.12 -21.37 -4.07
N ARG A 410 7.44 -22.28 -4.80
CA ARG A 410 7.33 -23.70 -4.48
C ARG A 410 6.82 -23.96 -3.05
N ARG A 411 5.91 -23.11 -2.61
CA ARG A 411 5.23 -23.19 -1.32
C ARG A 411 3.87 -22.48 -1.40
N PRO A 412 2.90 -22.83 -0.54
CA PRO A 412 1.59 -22.17 -0.56
C PRO A 412 1.70 -20.66 -0.41
N SER A 413 0.96 -19.93 -1.24
CA SER A 413 0.76 -18.49 -1.09
C SER A 413 -0.19 -18.20 0.06
N VAL A 414 -0.09 -16.98 0.59
CA VAL A 414 -0.93 -16.52 1.69
C VAL A 414 -1.68 -15.26 1.30
N GLU A 415 -2.85 -15.08 1.91
CA GLU A 415 -3.63 -13.85 1.80
C GLU A 415 -3.33 -12.94 3.01
N MET A 416 -3.10 -11.66 2.76
CA MET A 416 -2.76 -10.69 3.78
C MET A 416 -3.64 -9.45 3.65
N GLY A 417 -4.01 -8.82 4.78
CA GLY A 417 -4.49 -7.46 4.80
C GLY A 417 -3.36 -6.49 5.11
N MET A 418 -3.53 -5.22 4.79
CA MET A 418 -2.63 -4.15 5.23
C MET A 418 -3.35 -3.10 6.06
N GLY A 419 -2.64 -2.57 7.04
CA GLY A 419 -3.13 -1.49 7.90
C GLY A 419 -3.11 -0.11 7.24
N GLY A 420 -2.34 0.05 6.17
CA GLY A 420 -2.28 1.26 5.35
C GLY A 420 -3.40 1.35 4.33
N SER A 421 -3.54 2.52 3.73
CA SER A 421 -4.41 2.76 2.56
C SER A 421 -3.53 3.12 1.37
N ILE A 422 -3.89 2.61 0.21
CA ILE A 422 -3.34 3.03 -1.08
C ILE A 422 -4.50 3.74 -1.81
N PRO A 423 -4.58 5.08 -1.78
CA PRO A 423 -5.78 5.81 -2.21
C PRO A 423 -6.23 5.49 -3.63
N PHE A 424 -5.31 5.38 -4.57
CA PHE A 424 -5.61 5.12 -5.98
C PHE A 424 -6.25 3.73 -6.24
N THR A 425 -6.07 2.73 -5.36
CA THR A 425 -6.72 1.41 -5.51
C THR A 425 -8.23 1.53 -5.49
N ALA A 426 -8.77 2.43 -4.69
CA ALA A 426 -10.20 2.69 -4.61
C ALA A 426 -10.72 3.47 -5.81
N ASP A 427 -9.92 4.37 -6.39
CA ASP A 427 -10.24 5.06 -7.63
C ASP A 427 -10.31 4.05 -8.78
N LEU A 428 -9.35 3.13 -8.87
CA LEU A 428 -9.37 2.02 -9.83
C LEU A 428 -10.61 1.13 -9.65
N GLN A 429 -10.95 0.75 -8.41
CA GLN A 429 -12.13 -0.07 -8.12
C GLN A 429 -13.43 0.65 -8.51
N THR A 430 -13.50 1.97 -8.31
CA THR A 430 -14.64 2.80 -8.70
C THR A 430 -14.73 2.93 -10.24
N ALA A 431 -13.61 3.13 -10.91
CA ALA A 431 -13.57 3.26 -12.37
C ALA A 431 -13.84 1.92 -13.07
N TYR A 432 -13.33 0.83 -12.53
CA TYR A 432 -13.41 -0.52 -13.12
C TYR A 432 -14.01 -1.54 -12.14
N PRO A 433 -15.30 -1.42 -11.78
CA PRO A 433 -15.92 -2.25 -10.74
C PRO A 433 -16.01 -3.75 -11.09
N GLN A 434 -15.75 -4.11 -12.34
CA GLN A 434 -15.72 -5.52 -12.80
C GLN A 434 -14.29 -6.09 -12.86
N ALA A 435 -13.26 -5.24 -12.80
CA ALA A 435 -11.88 -5.70 -12.83
C ALA A 435 -11.47 -6.30 -11.49
N ALA A 436 -10.77 -7.43 -11.54
CA ALA A 436 -10.11 -7.97 -10.36
C ALA A 436 -8.83 -7.16 -10.09
N ILE A 437 -8.76 -6.47 -8.96
CA ILE A 437 -7.55 -5.72 -8.56
C ILE A 437 -6.71 -6.62 -7.64
N LEU A 438 -5.47 -6.84 -8.03
CA LEU A 438 -4.52 -7.74 -7.39
C LEU A 438 -3.29 -6.94 -6.94
N VAL A 439 -3.08 -6.84 -5.64
CA VAL A 439 -1.94 -6.13 -5.05
C VAL A 439 -0.89 -7.16 -4.64
N THR A 440 0.25 -7.16 -5.32
CA THR A 440 1.32 -8.15 -5.14
C THR A 440 2.53 -7.56 -4.42
N GLY A 441 3.21 -8.40 -3.63
CA GLY A 441 4.37 -7.99 -2.87
C GLY A 441 5.66 -8.02 -3.69
N ILE A 442 6.31 -6.88 -3.80
CA ILE A 442 7.70 -6.74 -4.26
C ILE A 442 8.62 -6.54 -3.05
N GLU A 443 8.13 -5.84 -2.05
CA GLU A 443 8.82 -5.53 -0.82
C GLU A 443 8.76 -6.69 0.20
N ASP A 444 9.47 -6.51 1.30
CA ASP A 444 9.45 -7.38 2.48
C ASP A 444 9.63 -6.53 3.76
N PRO A 445 9.44 -7.08 4.97
CA PRO A 445 9.56 -6.31 6.22
C PRO A 445 10.91 -5.61 6.45
N ASP A 446 11.98 -6.06 5.77
CA ASP A 446 13.32 -5.48 5.86
C ASP A 446 13.61 -4.46 4.75
N THR A 447 12.67 -4.22 3.85
CA THR A 447 12.83 -3.28 2.72
C THR A 447 13.13 -1.86 3.18
N ARG A 448 12.52 -1.41 4.28
CA ARG A 448 12.62 -0.02 4.76
C ARG A 448 12.15 1.00 3.73
N ALA A 449 11.06 0.72 3.01
CA ALA A 449 10.41 1.70 2.14
C ALA A 449 10.28 3.06 2.86
N HIS A 450 10.49 4.16 2.16
CA HIS A 450 10.59 5.55 2.68
C HIS A 450 11.74 5.81 3.68
N GLY A 451 12.43 4.77 4.14
CA GLY A 451 13.53 4.87 5.11
C GLY A 451 14.91 5.05 4.47
N ILE A 452 15.91 5.21 5.36
CA ILE A 452 17.33 5.16 4.99
C ILE A 452 17.73 3.69 4.79
N ASP A 453 18.62 3.43 3.83
CA ASP A 453 19.04 2.09 3.46
C ASP A 453 17.87 1.21 2.97
N GLU A 454 17.00 1.76 2.13
CA GLU A 454 16.01 0.98 1.39
C GLU A 454 16.68 -0.12 0.57
N SER A 455 16.04 -1.30 0.53
CA SER A 455 16.60 -2.45 -0.18
C SER A 455 15.56 -3.45 -0.65
N LEU A 456 15.85 -4.12 -1.76
CA LEU A 456 15.05 -5.16 -2.39
C LEU A 456 15.70 -6.53 -2.20
N HIS A 457 14.95 -7.54 -1.72
CA HIS A 457 15.42 -8.91 -1.59
C HIS A 457 15.44 -9.62 -2.95
N LEU A 458 16.64 -9.90 -3.50
CA LEU A 458 16.81 -10.33 -4.89
C LEU A 458 16.20 -11.70 -5.21
N GLU A 459 16.21 -12.64 -4.27
CA GLU A 459 15.63 -13.97 -4.51
C GLU A 459 14.10 -13.93 -4.56
N ASP A 460 13.45 -13.17 -3.67
CA ASP A 460 12.00 -13.01 -3.72
C ASP A 460 11.56 -12.17 -4.91
N TYR A 461 12.35 -11.16 -5.27
CA TYR A 461 12.13 -10.40 -6.49
C TYR A 461 12.16 -11.26 -7.75
N ARG A 462 13.13 -12.17 -7.87
CA ARG A 462 13.18 -13.14 -8.97
C ARG A 462 11.93 -14.00 -9.03
N ARG A 463 11.43 -14.46 -7.87
CA ARG A 463 10.22 -15.25 -7.78
C ARG A 463 8.97 -14.44 -8.10
N ALA A 464 8.92 -13.16 -7.72
CA ALA A 464 7.82 -12.26 -8.07
C ALA A 464 7.68 -12.13 -9.59
N ILE A 465 8.79 -11.97 -10.31
CA ILE A 465 8.80 -11.94 -11.78
C ILE A 465 8.30 -13.26 -12.38
N VAL A 466 8.71 -14.41 -11.81
CA VAL A 466 8.19 -15.73 -12.24
C VAL A 466 6.68 -15.82 -12.01
N ALA A 467 6.19 -15.39 -10.84
CA ALA A 467 4.77 -15.43 -10.51
C ALA A 467 3.94 -14.57 -11.47
N GLU A 468 4.36 -13.35 -11.73
CA GLU A 468 3.64 -12.46 -12.64
C GLU A 468 3.66 -13.01 -14.08
N ALA A 469 4.79 -13.52 -14.56
CA ALA A 469 4.89 -14.11 -15.89
C ALA A 469 3.98 -15.36 -16.03
N LEU A 470 3.90 -16.22 -15.01
CA LEU A 470 3.00 -17.36 -14.97
C LEU A 470 1.53 -16.92 -14.94
N TRP A 471 1.20 -15.87 -14.17
CA TRP A 471 -0.12 -15.30 -14.11
C TRP A 471 -0.55 -14.74 -15.48
N LEU A 472 0.32 -13.97 -16.13
CA LEU A 472 0.08 -13.44 -17.49
C LEU A 472 -0.17 -14.60 -18.49
N ALA A 473 0.63 -15.68 -18.39
CA ALA A 473 0.46 -16.86 -19.24
C ALA A 473 -0.88 -17.58 -18.97
N ALA A 474 -1.30 -17.70 -17.72
CA ALA A 474 -2.61 -18.22 -17.37
C ALA A 474 -3.73 -17.35 -17.95
N ARG A 475 -3.64 -16.03 -17.80
CA ARG A 475 -4.62 -15.09 -18.40
C ARG A 475 -4.66 -15.16 -19.93
N ALA A 476 -3.51 -15.38 -20.59
CA ALA A 476 -3.47 -15.61 -22.03
C ALA A 476 -4.19 -16.89 -22.46
N GLY A 477 -4.25 -17.90 -21.59
CA GLY A 477 -4.98 -19.16 -21.80
C GLY A 477 -6.48 -19.06 -21.51
N SER A 478 -6.94 -18.05 -20.75
CA SER A 478 -8.35 -17.88 -20.41
C SER A 478 -9.15 -17.29 -21.56
N ALA A 479 -10.46 -17.57 -21.62
CA ALA A 479 -11.37 -16.89 -22.53
C ALA A 479 -11.91 -15.61 -21.88
N HIS A 480 -12.26 -14.63 -22.69
CA HIS A 480 -13.00 -13.46 -22.22
C HIS A 480 -14.37 -13.93 -21.73
N GLY A 481 -14.69 -13.66 -20.45
CA GLY A 481 -15.93 -14.10 -19.79
C GLY A 481 -17.15 -13.25 -20.16
#